data_2d8946780aed21daeff0cec8cb8746e2
#
_entry.id   2d8946780aed21daeff0cec8cb8746e2
#
_cell.length_a   1.000
_cell.length_b   1.000
_cell.length_c   1.000
_cell.angle_alpha   90.00
_cell.angle_beta   90.00
_cell.angle_gamma   90.00
#
_symmetry.space_group_name_H-M   'P 1'
#
loop_
_entity.id
_entity.type
_entity.pdbx_description
1 polymer ?
#
loop_
_entity_poly.entity_id
_entity_poly.type
_entity_poly.pdbx_seq_one_letter_code
_entity_poly.pdbx_strand_id
1 'polypeptide(L)'
;MTREFVIMPEFEKQWSAMGLSDKELSSLQYELTITPKIGDVIKGTGGLRKFRYAFENRGKSGSVRVCYIDFVVKERIYLITAYPKNKKENLSKEECNEIKKMVKLLEESL
;
A
#
# COMPACT_ATOMS: atom_id res chain seq x y z
N MET A 1 -12.62 -13.12 -6.71
CA MET A 1 -11.21 -13.01 -7.14
C MET A 1 -10.31 -13.15 -5.93
N THR A 2 -9.34 -14.04 -5.98
CA THR A 2 -8.43 -14.24 -4.85
C THR A 2 -7.15 -13.42 -5.04
N ARG A 3 -6.60 -12.97 -3.92
CA ARG A 3 -5.30 -12.30 -3.88
C ARG A 3 -4.54 -12.79 -2.67
N GLU A 4 -3.28 -13.07 -2.86
CA GLU A 4 -2.37 -13.33 -1.76
C GLU A 4 -1.69 -11.99 -1.43
N PHE A 5 -1.60 -11.67 -0.13
CA PHE A 5 -0.98 -10.44 0.30
C PHE A 5 0.44 -10.69 0.76
N VAL A 6 1.36 -9.85 0.28
CA VAL A 6 2.74 -9.85 0.74
C VAL A 6 2.96 -8.52 1.43
N ILE A 7 3.25 -8.57 2.72
CA ILE A 7 3.45 -7.37 3.53
C ILE A 7 4.95 -7.11 3.60
N MET A 8 5.37 -6.01 2.95
CA MET A 8 6.79 -5.67 2.92
C MET A 8 7.22 -5.12 4.28
N PRO A 9 8.49 -5.32 4.66
CA PRO A 9 8.99 -4.86 5.97
C PRO A 9 8.76 -3.38 6.24
N GLU A 10 8.92 -2.53 5.23
CA GLU A 10 8.67 -1.10 5.38
C GLU A 10 7.22 -0.81 5.71
N PHE A 11 6.28 -1.50 5.05
CA PHE A 11 4.87 -1.35 5.35
C PHE A 11 4.57 -1.74 6.79
N GLU A 12 5.07 -2.90 7.21
CA GLU A 12 4.83 -3.41 8.56
C GLU A 12 5.38 -2.45 9.61
N LYS A 13 6.57 -1.92 9.38
CA LYS A 13 7.19 -0.95 10.28
C LYS A 13 6.34 0.31 10.42
N GLN A 14 5.89 0.87 9.31
CA GLN A 14 5.08 2.09 9.33
C GLN A 14 3.70 1.84 9.95
N TRP A 15 3.11 0.70 9.64
CA TRP A 15 1.80 0.32 10.18
C TRP A 15 1.85 0.24 11.70
N SER A 16 2.85 -0.45 12.23
CA SER A 16 3.05 -0.57 13.66
C SER A 16 3.35 0.77 14.33
N ALA A 17 4.17 1.60 13.66
CA ALA A 17 4.51 2.93 14.19
C ALA A 17 3.30 3.84 14.30
N MET A 18 2.28 3.63 13.47
CA MET A 18 1.04 4.38 13.54
C MET A 18 0.05 3.82 14.58
N GLY A 19 0.43 2.76 15.28
CA GLY A 19 -0.43 2.14 16.28
C GLY A 19 -1.60 1.35 15.70
N LEU A 20 -1.47 0.90 14.46
CA LEU A 20 -2.52 0.15 13.80
C LEU A 20 -2.40 -1.34 14.08
N SER A 21 -3.54 -1.99 14.27
CA SER A 21 -3.61 -3.39 14.68
C SER A 21 -3.76 -4.35 13.49
N ASP A 22 -3.66 -5.65 13.79
CA ASP A 22 -3.90 -6.70 12.81
C ASP A 22 -5.35 -6.70 12.34
N LYS A 23 -6.28 -6.31 13.19
CA LYS A 23 -7.69 -6.20 12.83
C LYS A 23 -7.89 -5.13 11.77
N GLU A 24 -7.22 -3.99 11.92
CA GLU A 24 -7.28 -2.91 10.94
C GLU A 24 -6.61 -3.31 9.64
N LEU A 25 -5.52 -4.07 9.73
CA LEU A 25 -4.85 -4.61 8.55
C LEU A 25 -5.76 -5.58 7.78
N SER A 26 -6.46 -6.44 8.49
CA SER A 26 -7.40 -7.37 7.86
C SER A 26 -8.52 -6.64 7.15
N SER A 27 -9.01 -5.54 7.73
CA SER A 27 -10.03 -4.71 7.12
C SER A 27 -9.53 -4.09 5.81
N LEU A 28 -8.30 -3.59 5.82
CA LEU A 28 -7.66 -3.05 4.62
C LEU A 28 -7.52 -4.12 3.54
N GLN A 29 -7.05 -5.30 3.91
CA GLN A 29 -6.87 -6.41 2.96
C GLN A 29 -8.21 -6.83 2.34
N TYR A 30 -9.25 -6.86 3.14
CA TYR A 30 -10.59 -7.18 2.64
C TYR A 30 -11.03 -6.18 1.56
N GLU A 31 -10.85 -4.90 1.83
CA GLU A 31 -11.19 -3.85 0.88
C GLU A 31 -10.44 -4.01 -0.43
N LEU A 32 -9.15 -4.28 -0.37
CA LEU A 32 -8.31 -4.46 -1.55
C LEU A 32 -8.63 -5.76 -2.29
N THR A 33 -9.13 -6.78 -1.59
CA THR A 33 -9.56 -8.02 -2.24
C THR A 33 -10.79 -7.77 -3.10
N ILE A 34 -11.72 -6.96 -2.60
CA ILE A 34 -12.95 -6.64 -3.33
C ILE A 34 -12.66 -5.71 -4.50
N THR A 35 -11.83 -4.69 -4.29
CA THR A 35 -11.53 -3.67 -5.30
C THR A 35 -10.02 -3.47 -5.41
N PRO A 36 -9.29 -4.40 -6.06
CA PRO A 36 -7.82 -4.30 -6.12
C PRO A 36 -7.28 -3.04 -6.78
N LYS A 37 -8.07 -2.41 -7.65
CA LYS A 37 -7.64 -1.22 -8.39
C LYS A 37 -8.25 0.07 -7.86
N ILE A 38 -8.66 0.07 -6.58
CA ILE A 38 -9.27 1.25 -5.98
C ILE A 38 -8.30 2.43 -5.89
N GLY A 39 -7.02 2.16 -5.72
CA GLY A 39 -6.02 3.23 -5.65
C GLY A 39 -5.60 3.74 -7.02
N ASP A 40 -5.21 5.01 -7.05
CA ASP A 40 -4.71 5.64 -8.28
C ASP A 40 -3.25 5.28 -8.50
N VAL A 41 -2.89 5.01 -9.75
CA VAL A 41 -1.50 4.71 -10.10
C VAL A 41 -0.64 5.96 -9.97
N ILE A 42 0.50 5.83 -9.29
CA ILE A 42 1.47 6.91 -9.18
C ILE A 42 2.44 6.82 -10.35
N LYS A 43 2.49 7.87 -11.15
CA LYS A 43 3.38 7.94 -12.30
C LYS A 43 4.84 7.80 -11.89
N GLY A 44 5.60 7.04 -12.67
CA GLY A 44 7.04 6.88 -12.42
C GLY A 44 7.41 5.85 -11.37
N THR A 45 6.48 4.96 -10.99
CA THR A 45 6.72 3.95 -9.96
C THR A 45 6.63 2.52 -10.46
N GLY A 46 6.29 2.33 -11.73
CA GLY A 46 6.12 0.97 -12.27
C GLY A 46 4.79 0.33 -11.92
N GLY A 47 3.81 1.11 -11.49
CA GLY A 47 2.47 0.59 -11.21
C GLY A 47 2.03 0.65 -9.76
N LEU A 48 2.81 1.33 -8.91
CA LEU A 48 2.41 1.52 -7.52
C LEU A 48 1.11 2.33 -7.47
N ARG A 49 0.17 1.86 -6.65
CA ARG A 49 -1.09 2.56 -6.43
C ARG A 49 -1.10 3.16 -5.04
N LYS A 50 -1.71 4.33 -4.90
CA LYS A 50 -1.93 4.92 -3.59
C LYS A 50 -3.41 5.06 -3.34
N PHE A 51 -3.80 4.85 -2.11
CA PHE A 51 -5.19 4.86 -1.74
C PHE A 51 -5.30 5.37 -0.30
N ARG A 52 -6.30 6.21 -0.08
CA ARG A 52 -6.54 6.78 1.24
C ARG A 52 -7.49 5.86 2.00
N TYR A 53 -7.02 5.31 3.09
CA TYR A 53 -7.83 4.44 3.93
C TYR A 53 -8.21 5.16 5.22
N ALA A 54 -9.52 5.26 5.47
CA ALA A 54 -10.04 5.87 6.68
C ALA A 54 -10.60 4.75 7.56
N PHE A 55 -10.14 4.70 8.81
CA PHE A 55 -10.62 3.71 9.76
C PHE A 55 -11.86 4.19 10.48
N GLU A 56 -12.76 3.27 10.77
CA GLU A 56 -13.89 3.55 11.62
C GLU A 56 -13.38 3.99 13.00
N ASN A 57 -14.08 4.92 13.62
CA ASN A 57 -13.81 5.39 14.97
C ASN A 57 -12.54 6.22 15.15
N ARG A 58 -11.86 6.60 14.06
CA ARG A 58 -10.65 7.43 14.18
C ARG A 58 -10.82 8.85 13.68
N GLY A 59 -11.96 9.18 13.09
CA GLY A 59 -12.20 10.51 12.56
C GLY A 59 -11.26 10.89 11.42
N LYS A 60 -11.18 12.19 11.12
CA LYS A 60 -10.38 12.68 9.99
C LYS A 60 -8.88 12.49 10.15
N SER A 61 -8.41 12.51 11.39
CA SER A 61 -6.98 12.34 11.67
C SER A 61 -6.51 10.90 11.55
N GLY A 62 -7.44 9.96 11.40
CA GLY A 62 -7.13 8.54 11.27
C GLY A 62 -6.90 8.06 9.86
N SER A 63 -6.86 8.98 8.87
CA SER A 63 -6.61 8.58 7.49
C SER A 63 -5.16 8.21 7.25
N VAL A 64 -4.96 7.14 6.49
CA VAL A 64 -3.64 6.63 6.16
C VAL A 64 -3.53 6.50 4.64
N ARG A 65 -2.41 6.91 4.09
CA ARG A 65 -2.08 6.64 2.70
C ARG A 65 -1.44 5.27 2.62
N VAL A 66 -2.04 4.39 1.84
CA VAL A 66 -1.53 3.04 1.62
C VAL A 66 -1.00 2.96 0.20
N CYS A 67 0.23 2.49 0.05
CA CYS A 67 0.84 2.31 -1.26
C CYS A 67 1.06 0.82 -1.50
N TYR A 68 0.52 0.33 -2.60
CA TYR A 68 0.52 -1.10 -2.90
C TYR A 68 0.63 -1.35 -4.39
N ILE A 69 0.98 -2.58 -4.75
CA ILE A 69 1.01 -3.02 -6.15
C ILE A 69 0.12 -4.24 -6.30
N ASP A 70 -0.74 -4.21 -7.29
CA ASP A 70 -1.57 -5.36 -7.65
C ASP A 70 -0.95 -6.06 -8.86
N PHE A 71 -0.23 -7.15 -8.60
CA PHE A 71 0.29 -8.00 -9.67
C PHE A 71 -0.79 -8.98 -10.09
N VAL A 72 -1.60 -8.57 -11.05
CA VAL A 72 -2.79 -9.34 -11.49
C VAL A 72 -2.44 -10.75 -11.93
N VAL A 73 -1.41 -10.89 -12.76
CA VAL A 73 -1.00 -12.20 -13.31
C VAL A 73 -0.57 -13.16 -12.20
N LYS A 74 0.04 -12.64 -11.16
CA LYS A 74 0.54 -13.45 -10.04
C LYS A 74 -0.49 -13.62 -8.93
N GLU A 75 -1.62 -12.95 -9.06
CA GLU A 75 -2.68 -12.92 -8.04
C GLU A 75 -2.16 -12.49 -6.66
N ARG A 76 -1.24 -11.52 -6.64
CA ARG A 76 -0.63 -11.02 -5.40
C ARG A 76 -0.73 -9.52 -5.30
N ILE A 77 -1.01 -9.05 -4.09
CA ILE A 77 -0.93 -7.63 -3.76
C ILE A 77 0.22 -7.46 -2.78
N TYR A 78 1.17 -6.62 -3.16
CA TYR A 78 2.29 -6.26 -2.29
C TYR A 78 1.97 -4.96 -1.59
N LEU A 79 1.89 -5.00 -0.27
CA LEU A 79 1.73 -3.79 0.54
C LEU A 79 3.12 -3.21 0.74
N ILE A 80 3.41 -2.10 0.08
CA ILE A 80 4.77 -1.56 -0.03
C ILE A 80 5.10 -0.61 1.12
N THR A 81 4.27 0.39 1.34
CA THR A 81 4.46 1.35 2.43
C THR A 81 3.15 2.01 2.80
N ALA A 82 3.14 2.66 3.95
CA ALA A 82 1.99 3.41 4.41
C ALA A 82 2.49 4.59 5.23
N TYR A 83 1.75 5.69 5.24
CA TYR A 83 2.11 6.85 6.04
C TYR A 83 0.87 7.65 6.40
N PRO A 84 0.92 8.39 7.52
CA PRO A 84 -0.21 9.25 7.90
C PRO A 84 -0.38 10.36 6.87
N LYS A 85 -1.61 10.62 6.46
CA LYS A 85 -1.91 11.66 5.49
C LYS A 85 -1.43 13.05 5.96
N ASN A 86 -1.49 13.29 7.26
CA ASN A 86 -1.10 14.60 7.80
C ASN A 86 0.41 14.84 7.86
N LYS A 87 1.23 13.82 7.61
CA LYS A 87 2.69 13.97 7.63
C LYS A 87 3.25 14.27 6.25
N LYS A 88 2.67 13.68 5.22
CA LYS A 88 3.02 14.01 3.84
C LYS A 88 1.89 13.59 2.92
N GLU A 89 1.70 14.33 1.84
CA GLU A 89 0.66 14.03 0.87
C GLU A 89 1.13 13.06 -0.21
N ASN A 90 2.35 13.23 -0.67
CA ASN A 90 2.88 12.47 -1.80
C ASN A 90 4.26 11.93 -1.48
N LEU A 91 4.62 10.86 -2.17
CA LEU A 91 5.99 10.35 -2.15
C LEU A 91 6.89 11.32 -2.90
N SER A 92 8.13 11.46 -2.43
CA SER A 92 9.12 12.27 -3.14
C SER A 92 9.54 11.57 -4.43
N LYS A 93 10.17 12.33 -5.32
CA LYS A 93 10.70 11.76 -6.57
C LYS A 93 11.72 10.66 -6.28
N GLU A 94 12.54 10.87 -5.27
CA GLU A 94 13.54 9.89 -4.85
C GLU A 94 12.89 8.61 -4.34
N GLU A 95 11.85 8.74 -3.52
CA GLU A 95 11.09 7.59 -3.04
C GLU A 95 10.44 6.83 -4.20
N CYS A 96 9.88 7.54 -5.16
CA CYS A 96 9.28 6.94 -6.35
C CYS A 96 10.31 6.15 -7.16
N ASN A 97 11.51 6.70 -7.32
CA ASN A 97 12.59 6.03 -8.05
C ASN A 97 13.03 4.75 -7.35
N GLU A 98 13.17 4.79 -6.03
CA GLU A 98 13.53 3.62 -5.25
C GLU A 98 12.46 2.53 -5.35
N ILE A 99 11.21 2.92 -5.26
CA ILE A 99 10.09 1.99 -5.37
C ILE A 99 10.04 1.38 -6.78
N LYS A 100 10.28 2.18 -7.81
CA LYS A 100 10.30 1.68 -9.18
C LYS A 100 11.32 0.56 -9.37
N LYS A 101 12.50 0.73 -8.79
CA LYS A 101 13.55 -0.30 -8.83
C LYS A 101 13.10 -1.57 -8.11
N MET A 102 12.50 -1.42 -6.95
CA MET A 102 12.01 -2.55 -6.18
C MET A 102 10.90 -3.29 -6.93
N VAL A 103 9.97 -2.56 -7.53
CA VAL A 103 8.87 -3.15 -8.30
C VAL A 103 9.41 -4.01 -9.44
N LYS A 104 10.42 -3.50 -10.14
CA LYS A 104 11.04 -4.22 -11.24
C LYS A 104 11.64 -5.54 -10.75
N LEU A 105 12.33 -5.51 -9.62
CA LEU A 105 12.90 -6.71 -9.03
C LEU A 105 11.83 -7.71 -8.62
N LEU A 106 10.73 -7.23 -8.06
CA LEU A 106 9.61 -8.09 -7.67
C LEU A 106 8.96 -8.75 -8.88
N GLU A 107 8.81 -8.02 -9.98
CA GLU A 107 8.27 -8.57 -11.21
C GLU A 107 9.14 -9.67 -11.78
N GLU A 108 10.45 -9.49 -11.75
CA GLU A 108 11.42 -10.43 -12.32
C GLU A 108 11.65 -11.66 -11.45
N SER A 109 11.40 -11.58 -10.16
CA SER A 109 11.72 -12.65 -9.21
C SER A 109 10.67 -13.76 -9.14
N LEU A 110 9.63 -13.66 -9.88
CA LEU A 110 8.52 -14.64 -9.78
C LEU A 110 8.35 -15.45 -11.06
#